data_ca5b6ebeb804aee88ca38cbf256fe1f2
#
_entry.id   ca5b6ebeb804aee88ca38cbf256fe1f2
#
_cell.length_a   1.000
_cell.length_b   1.000
_cell.length_c   1.000
_cell.angle_alpha   90.00
_cell.angle_beta   90.00
_cell.angle_gamma   90.00
#
_symmetry.space_group_name_H-M   'P 1'
#
loop_
_entity.id
_entity.type
_entity.pdbx_description
1 polymer ?
#
loop_
_entity_poly.entity_id
_entity_poly.type
_entity_poly.pdbx_seq_one_letter_code
_entity_poly.pdbx_strand_id
1 'polypeptide(L)'
;MTLLVTRVTTPEDFEKAKAIRMRVFVQEQGFEEAGEFDEDDDLPLAIHFYGEDVEQDKVVAAGRVVVDEANRKAKLSRVAVLAECRGKRYGVALMDSIEAHIRGRVDTFVLAALIEKKGFYEKCGYRCTDDEIFVDEGAEQCWMTKPANPPIAEQNA
;
A
#
# COMPACT_ATOMS: atom_id res chain seq x y z
N MET A 1 2.45 20.84 -1.11
CA MET A 1 1.32 19.88 -1.10
C MET A 1 1.59 18.80 -0.08
N THR A 2 0.62 18.56 0.79
CA THR A 2 0.81 17.67 1.94
C THR A 2 -0.22 16.55 1.93
N LEU A 3 0.25 15.32 2.03
CA LEU A 3 -0.60 14.15 2.23
C LEU A 3 -0.58 13.78 3.72
N LEU A 4 -1.75 13.83 4.35
CA LEU A 4 -1.92 13.35 5.72
C LEU A 4 -2.48 11.94 5.69
N VAL A 5 -1.71 10.96 6.17
CA VAL A 5 -2.10 9.56 6.19
C VAL A 5 -2.60 9.20 7.59
N THR A 6 -3.81 8.66 7.65
CA THR A 6 -4.48 8.33 8.90
C THR A 6 -4.84 6.85 8.92
N ARG A 7 -4.59 6.20 10.05
CA ARG A 7 -5.03 4.83 10.28
C ARG A 7 -6.54 4.84 10.51
N VAL A 8 -7.25 3.94 9.84
CA VAL A 8 -8.69 3.76 10.01
C VAL A 8 -8.99 3.23 11.40
N THR A 9 -9.87 3.91 12.14
CA THR A 9 -10.30 3.50 13.48
C THR A 9 -11.81 3.43 13.63
N THR A 10 -12.57 3.89 12.63
CA THR A 10 -14.03 3.92 12.64
C THR A 10 -14.60 3.39 11.33
N PRO A 11 -15.88 2.94 11.30
CA PRO A 11 -16.54 2.58 10.04
C PRO A 11 -16.58 3.71 9.02
N GLU A 12 -16.74 4.96 9.46
CA GLU A 12 -16.74 6.13 8.59
C GLU A 12 -15.38 6.31 7.91
N ASP A 13 -14.29 6.12 8.66
CA ASP A 13 -12.94 6.17 8.11
C ASP A 13 -12.73 5.07 7.07
N PHE A 14 -13.25 3.87 7.34
CA PHE A 14 -13.13 2.75 6.41
C PHE A 14 -13.85 3.04 5.09
N GLU A 15 -15.00 3.71 5.14
CA GLU A 15 -15.72 4.10 3.93
C GLU A 15 -14.88 5.06 3.07
N LYS A 16 -14.06 5.93 3.67
CA LYS A 16 -13.13 6.80 2.94
C LYS A 16 -12.11 5.99 2.15
N ALA A 17 -11.52 4.97 2.78
CA ALA A 17 -10.56 4.09 2.11
C ALA A 17 -11.23 3.26 1.01
N LYS A 18 -12.43 2.73 1.28
CA LYS A 18 -13.19 1.94 0.30
C LYS A 18 -13.52 2.74 -0.95
N ALA A 19 -13.91 4.00 -0.79
CA ALA A 19 -14.25 4.86 -1.93
C ALA A 19 -13.05 5.03 -2.88
N ILE A 20 -11.85 5.20 -2.33
CA ILE A 20 -10.63 5.30 -3.13
C ILE A 20 -10.34 3.98 -3.85
N ARG A 21 -10.44 2.86 -3.15
CA ARG A 21 -10.21 1.53 -3.72
C ARG A 21 -11.18 1.25 -4.87
N MET A 22 -12.45 1.64 -4.70
CA MET A 22 -13.46 1.50 -5.73
C MET A 22 -13.09 2.28 -6.99
N ARG A 23 -12.69 3.53 -6.83
CA ARG A 23 -12.32 4.39 -7.96
C ARG A 23 -11.07 3.90 -8.69
N VAL A 24 -10.05 3.48 -7.97
CA VAL A 24 -8.77 3.10 -8.57
C VAL A 24 -8.79 1.67 -9.11
N PHE A 25 -9.18 0.71 -8.30
CA PHE A 25 -9.05 -0.70 -8.70
C PHE A 25 -10.22 -1.18 -9.54
N VAL A 26 -11.44 -0.76 -9.23
CA VAL A 26 -12.62 -1.22 -9.96
C VAL A 26 -12.91 -0.33 -11.17
N GLN A 27 -13.09 0.97 -10.95
CA GLN A 27 -13.50 1.88 -12.03
C GLN A 27 -12.37 2.21 -13.00
N GLU A 28 -11.17 2.46 -12.52
CA GLU A 28 -10.03 2.79 -13.38
C GLU A 28 -9.34 1.56 -13.96
N GLN A 29 -8.97 0.59 -13.12
CA GLN A 29 -8.17 -0.57 -13.54
C GLN A 29 -9.00 -1.77 -13.99
N GLY A 30 -10.30 -1.75 -13.74
CA GLY A 30 -11.21 -2.77 -14.23
C GLY A 30 -11.23 -4.08 -13.45
N PHE A 31 -10.68 -4.13 -12.24
CA PHE A 31 -10.79 -5.31 -11.39
C PHE A 31 -12.23 -5.49 -10.93
N GLU A 32 -12.63 -6.75 -10.68
CA GLU A 32 -13.98 -7.03 -10.22
C GLU A 32 -14.19 -6.54 -8.78
N GLU A 33 -15.32 -5.90 -8.53
CA GLU A 33 -15.67 -5.41 -7.20
C GLU A 33 -15.71 -6.53 -6.17
N ALA A 34 -16.21 -7.71 -6.54
CA ALA A 34 -16.29 -8.86 -5.65
C ALA A 34 -14.91 -9.32 -5.14
N GLY A 35 -13.86 -9.16 -5.96
CA GLY A 35 -12.50 -9.53 -5.56
C GLY A 35 -11.75 -8.40 -4.86
N GLU A 36 -12.19 -7.14 -5.02
CA GLU A 36 -11.52 -5.99 -4.42
C GLU A 36 -11.68 -5.97 -2.90
N PHE A 37 -12.89 -6.21 -2.40
CA PHE A 37 -13.17 -6.26 -0.97
C PHE A 37 -13.19 -7.71 -0.53
N ASP A 38 -12.00 -8.22 -0.21
CA ASP A 38 -11.78 -9.64 0.09
C ASP A 38 -11.81 -9.90 1.62
N GLU A 39 -11.67 -11.17 1.99
CA GLU A 39 -11.69 -11.58 3.40
C GLU A 39 -10.52 -11.00 4.20
N ASP A 40 -9.40 -10.63 3.56
CA ASP A 40 -8.28 -10.02 4.25
C ASP A 40 -8.63 -8.67 4.87
N ASP A 41 -9.67 -7.99 4.37
CA ASP A 41 -10.12 -6.73 4.94
C ASP A 41 -10.61 -6.87 6.38
N ASP A 42 -11.12 -8.03 6.74
CA ASP A 42 -11.71 -8.29 8.05
C ASP A 42 -10.79 -9.05 9.02
N LEU A 43 -9.56 -9.33 8.60
CA LEU A 43 -8.61 -10.03 9.48
C LEU A 43 -8.25 -9.15 10.68
N PRO A 44 -8.11 -9.75 11.89
CA PRO A 44 -7.77 -8.99 13.10
C PRO A 44 -6.48 -8.19 13.00
N LEU A 45 -5.52 -8.64 12.18
CA LEU A 45 -4.23 -7.97 11.99
C LEU A 45 -4.18 -7.14 10.70
N ALA A 46 -5.33 -6.92 10.06
CA ALA A 46 -5.44 -6.01 8.93
C ALA A 46 -5.55 -4.57 9.44
N ILE A 47 -4.74 -3.69 8.87
CA ILE A 47 -4.73 -2.28 9.22
C ILE A 47 -5.00 -1.50 7.94
N HIS A 48 -6.00 -0.63 7.97
CA HIS A 48 -6.38 0.19 6.83
C HIS A 48 -5.95 1.63 7.04
N PHE A 49 -5.62 2.30 5.94
CA PHE A 49 -5.18 3.70 5.92
C PHE A 49 -5.92 4.46 4.84
N TYR A 50 -6.12 5.75 5.07
CA TYR A 50 -6.52 6.68 4.01
C TYR A 50 -5.60 7.90 4.07
N GLY A 51 -5.46 8.57 2.93
CA GLY A 51 -4.63 9.77 2.84
C GLY A 51 -5.45 10.95 2.32
N GLU A 52 -5.27 12.10 2.94
CA GLU A 52 -5.93 13.34 2.56
C GLU A 52 -4.93 14.34 2.01
N ASP A 53 -5.30 14.98 0.89
CA ASP A 53 -4.63 16.20 0.44
C ASP A 53 -5.14 17.33 1.32
N VAL A 54 -4.29 17.81 2.22
CA VAL A 54 -4.69 18.79 3.24
C VAL A 54 -5.14 20.11 2.62
N GLU A 55 -4.46 20.55 1.57
CA GLU A 55 -4.78 21.82 0.91
C GLU A 55 -6.12 21.78 0.18
N GLN A 56 -6.50 20.62 -0.37
CA GLN A 56 -7.77 20.45 -1.07
C GLN A 56 -8.89 19.94 -0.16
N ASP A 57 -8.57 19.55 1.06
CA ASP A 57 -9.52 18.92 2.00
C ASP A 57 -10.23 17.73 1.34
N LYS A 58 -9.45 16.83 0.75
CA LYS A 58 -9.98 15.73 -0.06
C LYS A 58 -9.22 14.43 0.21
N VAL A 59 -9.96 13.33 0.38
CA VAL A 59 -9.35 11.99 0.47
C VAL A 59 -8.92 11.56 -0.93
N VAL A 60 -7.65 11.22 -1.08
CA VAL A 60 -7.05 10.94 -2.40
C VAL A 60 -6.28 9.61 -2.44
N ALA A 61 -6.13 8.93 -1.32
CA ALA A 61 -5.29 7.74 -1.25
C ALA A 61 -5.82 6.73 -0.23
N ALA A 62 -5.43 5.47 -0.41
CA ALA A 62 -5.75 4.39 0.52
C ALA A 62 -4.64 3.34 0.51
N GLY A 63 -4.58 2.53 1.57
CA GLY A 63 -3.67 1.41 1.66
C GLY A 63 -4.13 0.42 2.72
N ARG A 64 -3.69 -0.84 2.58
CA ARG A 64 -3.97 -1.90 3.53
C ARG A 64 -2.67 -2.61 3.88
N VAL A 65 -2.53 -2.97 5.16
CA VAL A 65 -1.43 -3.80 5.65
C VAL A 65 -2.01 -4.98 6.39
N VAL A 66 -1.50 -6.17 6.12
CA VAL A 66 -1.81 -7.36 6.92
C VAL A 66 -0.52 -7.79 7.61
N VAL A 67 -0.54 -7.83 8.94
CA VAL A 67 0.64 -8.14 9.75
C VAL A 67 0.68 -9.62 10.06
N ASP A 68 1.80 -10.27 9.75
CA ASP A 68 2.11 -11.64 10.14
C ASP A 68 3.10 -11.55 11.31
N GLU A 69 2.59 -11.62 12.52
CA GLU A 69 3.40 -11.46 13.72
C GLU A 69 4.39 -12.59 13.92
N ALA A 70 4.01 -13.82 13.56
CA ALA A 70 4.87 -14.99 13.72
C ALA A 70 6.14 -14.90 12.89
N ASN A 71 6.04 -14.40 11.67
CA ASN A 71 7.17 -14.27 10.74
C ASN A 71 7.74 -12.85 10.71
N ARG A 72 7.20 -11.94 11.52
CA ARG A 72 7.60 -10.53 11.60
C ARG A 72 7.63 -9.86 10.23
N LYS A 73 6.55 -10.07 9.46
CA LYS A 73 6.36 -9.50 8.13
C LYS A 73 5.07 -8.71 8.07
N ALA A 74 5.08 -7.66 7.26
CA ALA A 74 3.87 -6.89 6.94
C ALA A 74 3.68 -6.89 5.45
N LYS A 75 2.51 -7.35 4.99
CA LYS A 75 2.15 -7.33 3.58
C LYS A 75 1.34 -6.08 3.29
N LEU A 76 1.89 -5.20 2.46
CA LEU A 76 1.21 -4.01 1.99
C LEU A 76 0.43 -4.37 0.71
N SER A 77 -0.81 -3.91 0.64
CA SER A 77 -1.68 -4.16 -0.51
C SER A 77 -2.73 -3.07 -0.61
N ARG A 78 -3.46 -3.06 -1.71
CA ARG A 78 -4.50 -2.07 -1.96
C ARG A 78 -3.98 -0.63 -1.83
N VAL A 79 -2.71 -0.42 -2.22
CA VAL A 79 -2.09 0.91 -2.25
C VAL A 79 -2.59 1.66 -3.48
N ALA A 80 -3.23 2.78 -3.27
CA ALA A 80 -3.91 3.51 -4.34
C ALA A 80 -3.84 5.01 -4.14
N VAL A 81 -3.62 5.74 -5.24
CA VAL A 81 -3.73 7.20 -5.31
C VAL A 81 -4.62 7.53 -6.50
N LEU A 82 -5.58 8.45 -6.32
CA LEU A 82 -6.46 8.88 -7.39
C LEU A 82 -5.64 9.34 -8.61
N ALA A 83 -6.13 9.00 -9.82
CA ALA A 83 -5.42 9.32 -11.07
C ALA A 83 -5.08 10.81 -11.19
N GLU A 84 -6.04 11.68 -10.85
CA GLU A 84 -5.86 13.13 -10.92
C GLU A 84 -4.86 13.69 -9.90
N CYS A 85 -4.45 12.87 -8.93
CA CYS A 85 -3.51 13.28 -7.89
C CYS A 85 -2.13 12.64 -8.06
N ARG A 86 -1.91 11.87 -9.13
CA ARG A 86 -0.60 11.26 -9.41
C ARG A 86 0.38 12.32 -9.92
N GLY A 87 1.67 12.03 -9.78
CA GLY A 87 2.71 12.98 -10.17
C GLY A 87 3.04 14.03 -9.11
N LYS A 88 2.40 13.96 -7.94
CA LYS A 88 2.61 14.87 -6.81
C LYS A 88 3.38 14.22 -5.66
N ARG A 89 3.97 13.05 -5.89
CA ARG A 89 4.70 12.25 -4.90
C ARG A 89 3.83 11.71 -3.75
N TYR A 90 2.53 11.68 -3.92
CA TYR A 90 1.62 11.16 -2.90
C TYR A 90 1.81 9.65 -2.68
N GLY A 91 2.15 8.90 -3.72
CA GLY A 91 2.42 7.46 -3.59
C GLY A 91 3.59 7.17 -2.66
N VAL A 92 4.69 7.91 -2.81
CA VAL A 92 5.87 7.76 -1.94
C VAL A 92 5.53 8.17 -0.51
N ALA A 93 4.85 9.30 -0.33
CA ALA A 93 4.42 9.77 0.99
C ALA A 93 3.51 8.76 1.68
N LEU A 94 2.59 8.16 0.93
CA LEU A 94 1.69 7.11 1.44
C LEU A 94 2.48 5.90 1.93
N MET A 95 3.40 5.40 1.11
CA MET A 95 4.23 4.24 1.47
C MET A 95 5.07 4.53 2.71
N ASP A 96 5.76 5.68 2.76
CA ASP A 96 6.57 6.07 3.91
C ASP A 96 5.75 6.16 5.19
N SER A 97 4.55 6.73 5.12
CA SER A 97 3.68 6.88 6.28
C SER A 97 3.15 5.53 6.78
N ILE A 98 2.73 4.66 5.88
CA ILE A 98 2.27 3.32 6.23
C ILE A 98 3.39 2.54 6.92
N GLU A 99 4.58 2.56 6.33
CA GLU A 99 5.74 1.86 6.87
C GLU A 99 6.10 2.39 8.27
N ALA A 100 6.04 3.69 8.47
CA ALA A 100 6.34 4.31 9.75
C ALA A 100 5.40 3.83 10.87
N HIS A 101 4.12 3.57 10.55
CA HIS A 101 3.13 3.10 11.52
C HIS A 101 3.42 1.69 12.03
N ILE A 102 4.06 0.84 11.22
CA ILE A 102 4.19 -0.60 11.53
C ILE A 102 5.63 -1.07 11.66
N ARG A 103 6.60 -0.19 11.39
CA ARG A 103 8.03 -0.55 11.34
C ARG A 103 8.52 -1.25 12.60
N GLY A 104 8.08 -0.81 13.77
CA GLY A 104 8.53 -1.36 15.04
C GLY A 104 8.00 -2.78 15.33
N ARG A 105 7.05 -3.28 14.55
CA ARG A 105 6.38 -4.56 14.78
C ARG A 105 6.91 -5.69 13.89
N VAL A 106 7.65 -5.35 12.84
CA VAL A 106 8.06 -6.29 11.80
C VAL A 106 9.51 -6.10 11.41
N ASP A 107 10.07 -7.10 10.75
CA ASP A 107 11.43 -7.05 10.21
C ASP A 107 11.45 -6.78 8.71
N THR A 108 10.37 -7.13 8.02
CA THR A 108 10.30 -7.06 6.56
C THR A 108 8.93 -6.57 6.10
N PHE A 109 8.93 -5.67 5.14
CA PHE A 109 7.75 -5.33 4.35
C PHE A 109 7.74 -6.17 3.08
N VAL A 110 6.57 -6.68 2.69
CA VAL A 110 6.40 -7.47 1.47
C VAL A 110 5.19 -6.97 0.70
N LEU A 111 5.24 -7.04 -0.62
CA LEU A 111 4.10 -6.73 -1.46
C LEU A 111 4.16 -7.50 -2.79
N ALA A 112 3.00 -7.65 -3.40
CA ALA A 112 2.87 -8.13 -4.76
C ALA A 112 2.69 -6.92 -5.66
N ALA A 113 3.65 -6.65 -6.52
CA ALA A 113 3.63 -5.49 -7.40
C ALA A 113 3.14 -5.88 -8.79
N LEU A 114 2.20 -5.12 -9.33
CA LEU A 114 1.91 -5.18 -10.76
C LEU A 114 3.22 -4.86 -11.50
N ILE A 115 3.50 -5.58 -12.57
CA ILE A 115 4.77 -5.43 -13.31
C ILE A 115 4.99 -3.98 -13.76
N GLU A 116 3.95 -3.30 -14.22
CA GLU A 116 4.06 -1.90 -14.63
C GLU A 116 4.31 -0.93 -13.47
N LYS A 117 4.13 -1.36 -12.23
CA LYS A 117 4.37 -0.56 -11.03
C LYS A 117 5.69 -0.90 -10.34
N LYS A 118 6.42 -1.88 -10.82
CA LYS A 118 7.68 -2.32 -10.23
C LYS A 118 8.66 -1.16 -10.01
N GLY A 119 8.82 -0.30 -11.01
CA GLY A 119 9.73 0.85 -10.91
C GLY A 119 9.36 1.82 -9.79
N PHE A 120 8.07 2.02 -9.56
CA PHE A 120 7.60 2.84 -8.45
C PHE A 120 8.03 2.25 -7.10
N TYR A 121 7.82 0.95 -6.91
CA TYR A 121 8.20 0.30 -5.65
C TYR A 121 9.71 0.23 -5.46
N GLU A 122 10.47 0.09 -6.54
CA GLU A 122 11.94 0.17 -6.47
C GLU A 122 12.39 1.54 -5.92
N LYS A 123 11.73 2.61 -6.33
CA LYS A 123 12.00 3.96 -5.79
C LYS A 123 11.66 4.06 -4.32
N CYS A 124 10.71 3.27 -3.84
CA CYS A 124 10.36 3.20 -2.42
C CYS A 124 11.30 2.30 -1.60
N GLY A 125 12.29 1.69 -2.25
CA GLY A 125 13.28 0.85 -1.57
C GLY A 125 13.02 -0.64 -1.63
N TYR A 126 11.99 -1.07 -2.37
CA TYR A 126 11.67 -2.49 -2.53
C TYR A 126 12.54 -3.12 -3.61
N ARG A 127 12.78 -4.42 -3.47
CA ARG A 127 13.53 -5.23 -4.45
C ARG A 127 12.78 -6.52 -4.71
N CYS A 128 12.86 -7.03 -5.94
CA CYS A 128 12.28 -8.34 -6.27
C CYS A 128 12.87 -9.43 -5.42
N THR A 129 12.01 -10.29 -4.89
CA THR A 129 12.45 -11.46 -4.10
C THR A 129 13.12 -12.49 -5.00
N ASP A 130 12.59 -12.64 -6.23
CA ASP A 130 13.11 -13.51 -7.26
C ASP A 130 12.73 -12.92 -8.62
N ASP A 131 13.04 -13.62 -9.71
CA ASP A 131 12.69 -13.18 -11.07
C ASP A 131 11.37 -13.75 -11.55
N GLU A 132 10.60 -14.40 -10.68
CA GLU A 132 9.36 -15.04 -11.08
C GLU A 132 8.21 -14.06 -11.20
N ILE A 133 7.44 -14.22 -12.26
CA ILE A 133 6.21 -13.47 -12.50
C ILE A 133 5.05 -14.43 -12.29
N PHE A 134 4.05 -14.01 -11.53
CA PHE A 134 2.82 -14.79 -11.36
C PHE A 134 1.63 -13.97 -11.83
N VAL A 135 0.51 -14.67 -12.10
CA VAL A 135 -0.72 -14.02 -12.54
C VAL A 135 -1.76 -14.18 -11.44
N ASP A 136 -2.35 -13.07 -11.02
CA ASP A 136 -3.46 -13.06 -10.08
C ASP A 136 -4.51 -12.07 -10.59
N GLU A 137 -5.76 -12.52 -10.63
CA GLU A 137 -6.90 -11.75 -11.17
C GLU A 137 -6.62 -11.20 -12.58
N GLY A 138 -5.91 -11.99 -13.39
CA GLY A 138 -5.58 -11.62 -14.77
C GLY A 138 -4.42 -10.64 -14.93
N ALA A 139 -3.77 -10.26 -13.85
CA ALA A 139 -2.66 -9.28 -13.87
C ALA A 139 -1.33 -9.95 -13.55
N GLU A 140 -0.29 -9.64 -14.31
CA GLU A 140 1.07 -10.10 -14.04
C GLU A 140 1.67 -9.31 -12.89
N GLN A 141 2.24 -10.03 -11.92
CA GLN A 141 2.79 -9.46 -10.69
C GLN A 141 4.11 -10.13 -10.31
N CYS A 142 4.87 -9.47 -9.45
CA CYS A 142 6.06 -10.05 -8.83
C CYS A 142 6.09 -9.71 -7.34
N TRP A 143 6.69 -10.60 -6.55
CA TRP A 143 6.89 -10.33 -5.12
C TRP A 143 8.09 -9.41 -4.92
N MET A 144 7.93 -8.41 -4.05
CA MET A 144 8.99 -7.48 -3.68
C MET A 144 9.07 -7.35 -2.16
N THR A 145 10.28 -7.11 -1.66
CA THR A 145 10.53 -6.96 -0.22
C THR A 145 11.40 -5.76 0.07
N LYS A 146 11.29 -5.27 1.31
CA LYS A 146 12.11 -4.18 1.85
C LYS A 146 12.36 -4.43 3.33
N PRO A 147 13.62 -4.32 3.82
CA PRO A 147 13.87 -4.40 5.27
C PRO A 147 13.16 -3.26 5.99
N ALA A 148 12.49 -3.58 7.10
CA ALA A 148 11.79 -2.56 7.88
C ALA A 148 12.77 -1.64 8.60
N ASN A 149 13.88 -2.21 9.08
CA ASN A 149 14.90 -1.50 9.81
C ASN A 149 16.28 -1.86 9.20
N PRO A 150 16.65 -1.21 8.08
CA PRO A 150 17.93 -1.53 7.43
C PRO A 150 19.11 -1.15 8.30
N PRO A 151 20.28 -1.78 8.09
CA PRO A 151 21.51 -1.42 8.80
C PRO A 151 21.83 0.07 8.68
N ILE A 152 22.47 0.64 9.71
CA ILE A 152 22.82 2.07 9.74
C ILE A 152 23.59 2.52 8.50
N ALA A 153 24.50 1.68 7.99
CA ALA A 153 25.27 1.99 6.79
C ALA A 153 24.37 2.19 5.56
N GLU A 154 23.28 1.44 5.45
CA GLU A 154 22.29 1.59 4.36
C GLU A 154 21.41 2.82 4.57
N GLN A 155 21.12 3.16 5.83
CA GLN A 155 20.30 4.32 6.16
C GLN A 155 21.00 5.63 5.80
N ASN A 156 22.32 5.65 5.78
CA ASN A 156 23.11 6.83 5.49
C ASN A 156 23.57 6.92 4.03
N ALA A 157 23.16 5.97 3.22
CA ALA A 157 23.55 5.93 1.80
C ALA A 157 22.62 6.83 0.89
#